data_15ecacc073fffb2dd581a5276976cca9
#
_entry.id   15ecacc073fffb2dd581a5276976cca9
#
_cell.length_a   1.000
_cell.length_b   1.000
_cell.length_c   1.000
_cell.angle_alpha   90.00
_cell.angle_beta   90.00
_cell.angle_gamma   90.00
#
_symmetry.space_group_name_H-M   'P 1'
#
loop_
_entity.id
_entity.type
_entity.pdbx_description
1 polymer ?
#
loop_
_entity_poly.entity_id
_entity_poly.type
_entity_poly.pdbx_seq_one_letter_code
_entity_poly.pdbx_strand_id
1 'polypeptide(L)'
;IYVLMICTGLTAYYTGRSIGRSRCAGAVTMVLYTMGHYHLEDVYTRFALGEVAAMVFIPLAFLAIYDLTEMGHSRKGLLCVSYSCLMLSHTISFVLCVVMGIIWMCARWKRIAACRRLIGAVCMEALACAVLTCYYWLPVLEQFADGMFYVSNEPAFYTHEETQTLLAIVSGRYSVAFIEIGILALMVFVSIYKKVYNKKALMCLVTAAVLLVCETKIFPWKLIDRTPFVSIQFPWRLNMFTEFFVALGLALQSVDIIKLLPSYRRNACLCAAGSILIGIFSLNMVWNIELGGYVNYPEGYADNTGSTDSIGFWEWLPAEGDLATSVGSENSGMVKCEDTYIRGRYGSDGSYEFDAGEAAGECIVPKYYYKGYEACSVSKSGATEYITVSKDAQTGLVKLDNIQKYSKVRVYYKNTIIQKTSKCISFCGAVLILMHAAYISIRKSKRRVKQHGEK
;
A
#
# COMPACT_ATOMS: atom_id res chain seq x y z
N ILE A 1 -0.44 14.31 4.99
CA ILE A 1 0.68 14.21 4.01
C ILE A 1 2.01 14.52 4.68
N TYR A 2 2.24 15.70 5.25
CA TYR A 2 3.53 16.10 5.85
C TYR A 2 4.06 15.10 6.89
N VAL A 3 3.18 14.53 7.72
CA VAL A 3 3.57 13.49 8.69
C VAL A 3 4.12 12.26 7.98
N LEU A 4 3.49 11.82 6.89
CA LEU A 4 3.98 10.68 6.09
C LEU A 4 5.33 11.00 5.46
N MET A 5 5.53 12.18 4.88
CA MET A 5 6.82 12.60 4.33
C MET A 5 7.93 12.61 5.39
N ILE A 6 7.66 13.14 6.58
CA ILE A 6 8.61 13.10 7.70
C ILE A 6 8.94 11.67 8.09
N CYS A 7 7.93 10.81 8.22
CA CYS A 7 8.11 9.38 8.54
C CYS A 7 8.92 8.66 7.47
N THR A 8 8.66 8.90 6.17
CA THR A 8 9.44 8.35 5.05
C THR A 8 10.92 8.78 5.17
N GLY A 9 11.16 10.05 5.45
CA GLY A 9 12.52 10.56 5.68
C GLY A 9 13.21 9.88 6.85
N LEU A 10 12.54 9.73 7.98
CA LEU A 10 13.11 9.11 9.19
C LEU A 10 13.44 7.62 8.98
N THR A 11 12.58 6.86 8.32
CA THR A 11 12.81 5.44 8.04
C THR A 11 13.91 5.24 7.01
N ALA A 12 13.96 6.08 5.97
CA ALA A 12 15.03 6.12 4.99
C ALA A 12 16.39 6.48 5.65
N TYR A 13 16.40 7.51 6.52
CA TYR A 13 17.58 7.86 7.31
C TYR A 13 18.07 6.69 8.16
N TYR A 14 17.16 6.06 8.90
CA TYR A 14 17.50 4.95 9.77
C TYR A 14 18.09 3.78 8.98
N THR A 15 17.51 3.45 7.83
CA THR A 15 17.96 2.37 6.94
C THR A 15 19.32 2.69 6.34
N GLY A 16 19.48 3.87 5.72
CA GLY A 16 20.75 4.30 5.12
C GLY A 16 21.88 4.36 6.14
N ARG A 17 21.61 4.89 7.35
CA ARG A 17 22.57 4.90 8.46
C ARG A 17 22.95 3.50 8.93
N SER A 18 21.98 2.58 9.02
CA SER A 18 22.22 1.21 9.49
C SER A 18 23.09 0.42 8.52
N ILE A 19 22.81 0.50 7.21
CA ILE A 19 23.52 -0.24 6.16
C ILE A 19 24.88 0.39 5.87
N GLY A 20 24.93 1.73 5.76
CA GLY A 20 26.14 2.50 5.49
C GLY A 20 27.02 2.76 6.71
N ARG A 21 26.54 2.45 7.93
CA ARG A 21 27.23 2.74 9.21
C ARG A 21 27.71 4.19 9.30
N SER A 22 26.97 5.11 8.71
CA SER A 22 27.34 6.54 8.59
C SER A 22 26.09 7.43 8.69
N ARG A 23 26.20 8.52 9.45
CA ARG A 23 25.15 9.55 9.49
C ARG A 23 24.95 10.21 8.13
N CYS A 24 26.03 10.36 7.36
CA CYS A 24 26.00 10.90 6.01
C CYS A 24 25.17 9.99 5.09
N ALA A 25 25.40 8.65 5.09
CA ALA A 25 24.57 7.72 4.33
C ALA A 25 23.10 7.85 4.70
N GLY A 26 22.78 7.97 6.00
CA GLY A 26 21.42 8.20 6.45
C GLY A 26 20.82 9.49 5.87
N ALA A 27 21.52 10.60 5.99
CA ALA A 27 21.04 11.90 5.52
C ALA A 27 20.83 11.93 3.99
N VAL A 28 21.78 11.39 3.22
CA VAL A 28 21.66 11.32 1.76
C VAL A 28 20.49 10.43 1.33
N THR A 29 20.34 9.24 1.95
CA THR A 29 19.20 8.36 1.66
C THR A 29 17.87 9.05 1.99
N MET A 30 17.80 9.73 3.14
CA MET A 30 16.62 10.50 3.55
C MET A 30 16.22 11.52 2.48
N VAL A 31 17.15 12.40 2.09
CA VAL A 31 16.86 13.50 1.17
C VAL A 31 16.48 12.96 -0.21
N LEU A 32 17.30 12.06 -0.78
CA LEU A 32 17.06 11.54 -2.13
C LEU A 32 15.75 10.75 -2.22
N TYR A 33 15.42 9.93 -1.22
CA TYR A 33 14.20 9.14 -1.27
C TYR A 33 12.94 9.96 -0.97
N THR A 34 12.99 10.88 0.01
CA THR A 34 11.80 11.69 0.35
C THR A 34 11.48 12.73 -0.71
N MET A 35 12.49 13.25 -1.39
CA MET A 35 12.36 14.24 -2.46
C MET A 35 12.48 13.61 -3.85
N GLY A 36 12.42 12.28 -3.95
CA GLY A 36 12.38 11.57 -5.21
C GLY A 36 11.18 11.98 -6.04
N HIS A 37 11.34 11.96 -7.36
CA HIS A 37 10.32 12.46 -8.28
C HIS A 37 9.02 11.67 -8.16
N TYR A 38 9.09 10.35 -8.10
CA TYR A 38 7.92 9.49 -7.96
C TYR A 38 7.19 9.72 -6.63
N HIS A 39 7.95 9.90 -5.52
CA HIS A 39 7.33 10.21 -4.22
C HIS A 39 6.60 11.55 -4.25
N LEU A 40 7.19 12.57 -4.87
CA LEU A 40 6.54 13.88 -5.01
C LEU A 40 5.32 13.82 -5.95
N GLU A 41 5.39 13.04 -7.03
CA GLU A 41 4.28 12.79 -7.94
C GLU A 41 3.09 12.14 -7.20
N ASP A 42 3.36 11.12 -6.37
CA ASP A 42 2.33 10.46 -5.54
C ASP A 42 1.71 11.40 -4.51
N VAL A 43 2.51 12.33 -3.97
CA VAL A 43 2.06 13.27 -2.94
C VAL A 43 1.25 14.41 -3.53
N TYR A 44 1.71 15.03 -4.61
CA TYR A 44 1.17 16.31 -5.08
C TYR A 44 0.30 16.21 -6.34
N THR A 45 0.55 15.22 -7.19
CA THR A 45 -0.15 15.10 -8.46
C THR A 45 -1.19 13.98 -8.45
N ARG A 46 -0.78 12.77 -8.04
CA ARG A 46 -1.68 11.60 -8.00
C ARG A 46 -2.50 11.53 -6.72
N PHE A 47 -2.02 12.13 -5.66
CA PHE A 47 -2.62 12.03 -4.33
C PHE A 47 -2.83 10.59 -3.86
N ALA A 48 -1.89 9.70 -4.19
CA ALA A 48 -1.95 8.28 -3.94
C ALA A 48 -1.57 7.94 -2.49
N LEU A 49 -2.41 8.34 -1.52
CA LEU A 49 -2.12 8.24 -0.08
C LEU A 49 -1.71 6.85 0.38
N GLY A 50 -2.26 5.79 -0.22
CA GLY A 50 -1.90 4.41 0.09
C GLY A 50 -0.44 4.10 -0.28
N GLU A 51 0.01 4.52 -1.47
CA GLU A 51 1.39 4.35 -1.92
C GLU A 51 2.36 5.20 -1.09
N VAL A 52 2.01 6.48 -0.84
CA VAL A 52 2.81 7.37 0.04
C VAL A 52 2.97 6.78 1.44
N ALA A 53 1.91 6.21 2.01
CA ALA A 53 1.98 5.53 3.30
C ALA A 53 2.84 4.26 3.25
N ALA A 54 2.78 3.49 2.16
CA ALA A 54 3.63 2.31 1.97
C ALA A 54 5.11 2.67 1.86
N MET A 55 5.43 3.79 1.20
CA MET A 55 6.82 4.27 1.05
C MET A 55 7.50 4.55 2.39
N VAL A 56 6.75 4.83 3.47
CA VAL A 56 7.29 4.90 4.84
C VAL A 56 7.94 3.58 5.26
N PHE A 57 7.37 2.45 4.88
CA PHE A 57 7.76 1.14 5.40
C PHE A 57 8.67 0.35 4.47
N ILE A 58 8.79 0.71 3.18
CA ILE A 58 9.70 0.07 2.21
C ILE A 58 11.16 0.06 2.71
N PRO A 59 11.75 1.16 3.22
CA PRO A 59 13.10 1.14 3.74
C PRO A 59 13.29 0.17 4.90
N LEU A 60 12.30 0.07 5.80
CA LEU A 60 12.34 -0.83 6.95
C LEU A 60 12.20 -2.30 6.54
N ALA A 61 11.32 -2.60 5.59
CA ALA A 61 11.14 -3.94 5.03
C ALA A 61 12.44 -4.43 4.36
N PHE A 62 13.06 -3.56 3.56
CA PHE A 62 14.37 -3.85 2.98
C PHE A 62 15.45 -4.06 4.05
N LEU A 63 15.50 -3.22 5.07
CA LEU A 63 16.46 -3.36 6.17
C LEU A 63 16.29 -4.70 6.91
N ALA A 64 15.05 -5.15 7.12
CA ALA A 64 14.77 -6.44 7.74
C ALA A 64 15.34 -7.61 6.91
N ILE A 65 15.09 -7.59 5.59
CA ILE A 65 15.62 -8.60 4.66
C ILE A 65 17.16 -8.51 4.57
N TYR A 66 17.72 -7.30 4.53
CA TYR A 66 19.17 -7.08 4.51
C TYR A 66 19.87 -7.67 5.75
N ASP A 67 19.31 -7.44 6.93
CA ASP A 67 19.86 -7.98 8.17
C ASP A 67 19.84 -9.51 8.17
N LEU A 68 18.79 -10.14 7.67
CA LEU A 68 18.69 -11.58 7.53
C LEU A 68 19.72 -12.14 6.56
N THR A 69 19.84 -11.52 5.39
CA THR A 69 20.62 -12.08 4.28
C THR A 69 22.10 -11.72 4.32
N GLU A 70 22.44 -10.51 4.75
CA GLU A 70 23.81 -10.00 4.72
C GLU A 70 24.49 -9.98 6.10
N MET A 71 23.72 -9.74 7.16
CA MET A 71 24.25 -9.65 8.52
C MET A 71 24.08 -10.97 9.31
N GLY A 72 23.24 -11.90 8.83
CA GLY A 72 23.01 -13.20 9.48
C GLY A 72 22.25 -13.10 10.81
N HIS A 73 21.49 -12.02 11.00
CA HIS A 73 20.66 -11.85 12.19
C HIS A 73 19.31 -11.19 11.82
N SER A 74 18.29 -11.38 12.64
CA SER A 74 17.02 -10.66 12.55
C SER A 74 16.96 -9.59 13.62
N ARG A 75 16.54 -8.38 13.24
CA ARG A 75 16.05 -7.39 14.21
C ARG A 75 14.65 -7.80 14.59
N LYS A 76 14.49 -8.29 15.82
CA LYS A 76 13.22 -8.84 16.31
C LYS A 76 12.05 -7.92 16.05
N GLY A 77 11.08 -8.41 15.32
CA GLY A 77 9.84 -7.72 15.00
C GLY A 77 9.92 -6.72 13.83
N LEU A 78 11.11 -6.43 13.27
CA LEU A 78 11.22 -5.43 12.20
C LEU A 78 10.52 -5.90 10.92
N LEU A 79 10.69 -7.17 10.55
CA LEU A 79 10.00 -7.74 9.40
C LEU A 79 8.49 -7.77 9.64
N CYS A 80 8.06 -8.27 10.79
CA CYS A 80 6.65 -8.31 11.15
C CYS A 80 6.00 -6.92 11.08
N VAL A 81 6.57 -5.91 11.74
CA VAL A 81 6.01 -4.55 11.78
C VAL A 81 6.01 -3.91 10.39
N SER A 82 7.13 -3.96 9.67
CA SER A 82 7.21 -3.30 8.35
C SER A 82 6.25 -3.89 7.33
N TYR A 83 6.15 -5.24 7.27
CA TYR A 83 5.24 -5.89 6.34
C TYR A 83 3.77 -5.79 6.77
N SER A 84 3.46 -5.78 8.07
CA SER A 84 2.10 -5.51 8.54
C SER A 84 1.65 -4.10 8.16
N CYS A 85 2.50 -3.11 8.37
CA CYS A 85 2.20 -1.74 8.00
C CYS A 85 2.08 -1.56 6.47
N LEU A 86 2.91 -2.23 5.68
CA LEU A 86 2.79 -2.25 4.22
C LEU A 86 1.44 -2.81 3.78
N MET A 87 1.02 -3.97 4.31
CA MET A 87 -0.26 -4.59 3.98
C MET A 87 -1.44 -3.68 4.31
N LEU A 88 -1.39 -2.99 5.45
CA LEU A 88 -2.46 -2.10 5.88
C LEU A 88 -2.43 -0.72 5.20
N SER A 89 -1.31 -0.33 4.61
CA SER A 89 -1.19 0.92 3.86
C SER A 89 -1.60 0.74 2.40
N HIS A 90 -0.97 -0.22 1.70
CA HIS A 90 -1.22 -0.46 0.28
C HIS A 90 -0.90 -1.90 -0.11
N THR A 91 -1.93 -2.68 -0.40
CA THR A 91 -1.81 -4.12 -0.65
C THR A 91 -0.89 -4.46 -1.82
N ILE A 92 -0.92 -3.67 -2.91
CA ILE A 92 -0.06 -3.90 -4.08
C ILE A 92 1.40 -3.70 -3.71
N SER A 93 1.74 -2.62 -3.00
CA SER A 93 3.11 -2.38 -2.51
C SER A 93 3.59 -3.48 -1.56
N PHE A 94 2.69 -4.01 -0.72
CA PHE A 94 2.99 -5.17 0.13
C PHE A 94 3.36 -6.39 -0.72
N VAL A 95 2.53 -6.74 -1.71
CA VAL A 95 2.77 -7.89 -2.61
C VAL A 95 4.10 -7.74 -3.34
N LEU A 96 4.36 -6.56 -3.91
CA LEU A 96 5.64 -6.26 -4.58
C LEU A 96 6.84 -6.38 -3.63
N CYS A 97 6.73 -5.87 -2.39
CA CYS A 97 7.76 -6.04 -1.37
C CYS A 97 8.01 -7.51 -1.01
N VAL A 98 6.94 -8.32 -0.91
CA VAL A 98 7.06 -9.77 -0.66
C VAL A 98 7.80 -10.44 -1.80
N VAL A 99 7.42 -10.18 -3.05
CA VAL A 99 8.07 -10.75 -4.26
C VAL A 99 9.55 -10.37 -4.28
N MET A 100 9.88 -9.09 -4.09
CA MET A 100 11.27 -8.62 -4.06
C MET A 100 12.06 -9.24 -2.90
N GLY A 101 11.45 -9.35 -1.72
CA GLY A 101 12.06 -10.00 -0.56
C GLY A 101 12.36 -11.48 -0.82
N ILE A 102 11.44 -12.21 -1.45
CA ILE A 102 11.63 -13.62 -1.84
C ILE A 102 12.77 -13.74 -2.86
N ILE A 103 12.77 -12.93 -3.92
CA ILE A 103 13.84 -12.92 -4.94
C ILE A 103 15.20 -12.68 -4.26
N TRP A 104 15.29 -11.70 -3.37
CA TRP A 104 16.52 -11.40 -2.64
C TRP A 104 16.95 -12.54 -1.73
N MET A 105 16.02 -13.14 -1.00
CA MET A 105 16.31 -14.32 -0.16
C MET A 105 16.76 -15.53 -0.98
N CYS A 106 16.14 -15.79 -2.13
CA CYS A 106 16.53 -16.84 -3.05
C CYS A 106 17.95 -16.61 -3.60
N ALA A 107 18.28 -15.37 -4.00
CA ALA A 107 19.63 -15.02 -4.43
C ALA A 107 20.70 -15.24 -3.32
N ARG A 108 20.30 -15.23 -2.06
CA ARG A 108 21.15 -15.45 -0.89
C ARG A 108 20.90 -16.78 -0.19
N TRP A 109 20.20 -17.71 -0.84
CA TRP A 109 19.74 -18.97 -0.24
C TRP A 109 20.83 -19.75 0.50
N LYS A 110 22.03 -19.86 -0.08
CA LYS A 110 23.14 -20.56 0.56
C LYS A 110 23.48 -20.04 1.96
N ARG A 111 23.38 -18.71 2.17
CA ARG A 111 23.61 -18.06 3.48
C ARG A 111 22.47 -18.32 4.45
N ILE A 112 21.24 -18.27 3.97
CA ILE A 112 20.04 -18.47 4.80
C ILE A 112 19.94 -19.92 5.22
N ALA A 113 20.13 -20.87 4.29
CA ALA A 113 20.06 -22.29 4.52
C ALA A 113 21.13 -22.79 5.50
N ALA A 114 22.31 -22.15 5.54
CA ALA A 114 23.35 -22.45 6.52
C ALA A 114 22.95 -22.13 7.97
N CYS A 115 21.89 -21.33 8.19
CA CYS A 115 21.45 -20.94 9.52
C CYS A 115 19.94 -21.18 9.72
N ARG A 116 19.58 -22.39 10.19
CA ARG A 116 18.18 -22.78 10.46
C ARG A 116 17.44 -21.81 11.38
N ARG A 117 18.15 -21.11 12.27
CA ARG A 117 17.59 -20.08 13.14
C ARG A 117 16.97 -18.92 12.36
N LEU A 118 17.59 -18.53 11.24
CA LEU A 118 17.09 -17.43 10.41
C LEU A 118 15.78 -17.83 9.73
N ILE A 119 15.71 -19.07 9.22
CA ILE A 119 14.47 -19.59 8.62
C ILE A 119 13.34 -19.56 9.66
N GLY A 120 13.59 -20.08 10.87
CA GLY A 120 12.61 -20.03 11.95
C GLY A 120 12.19 -18.61 12.33
N ALA A 121 13.14 -17.66 12.34
CA ALA A 121 12.84 -16.25 12.62
C ALA A 121 11.93 -15.63 11.53
N VAL A 122 12.24 -15.87 10.24
CA VAL A 122 11.41 -15.42 9.13
C VAL A 122 9.99 -16.00 9.22
N CYS A 123 9.87 -17.30 9.43
CA CYS A 123 8.57 -17.96 9.54
C CYS A 123 7.75 -17.40 10.72
N MET A 124 8.37 -17.18 11.87
CA MET A 124 7.70 -16.64 13.05
C MET A 124 7.25 -15.18 12.84
N GLU A 125 8.10 -14.32 12.24
CA GLU A 125 7.75 -12.94 11.99
C GLU A 125 6.70 -12.82 10.86
N ALA A 126 6.74 -13.69 9.84
CA ALA A 126 5.72 -13.77 8.80
C ALA A 126 4.36 -14.24 9.36
N LEU A 127 4.38 -15.27 10.24
CA LEU A 127 3.17 -15.72 10.93
C LEU A 127 2.59 -14.62 11.83
N ALA A 128 3.43 -13.91 12.56
CA ALA A 128 3.01 -12.78 13.38
C ALA A 128 2.39 -11.66 12.53
N CYS A 129 2.98 -11.36 11.38
CA CYS A 129 2.41 -10.42 10.40
C CYS A 129 1.03 -10.89 9.92
N ALA A 130 0.90 -12.15 9.50
CA ALA A 130 -0.36 -12.72 9.04
C ALA A 130 -1.46 -12.65 10.14
N VAL A 131 -1.11 -12.96 11.38
CA VAL A 131 -2.04 -12.88 12.52
C VAL A 131 -2.45 -11.43 12.81
N LEU A 132 -1.51 -10.48 12.84
CA LEU A 132 -1.79 -9.07 13.11
C LEU A 132 -2.70 -8.44 12.06
N THR A 133 -2.54 -8.84 10.80
CA THR A 133 -3.30 -8.29 9.68
C THR A 133 -4.51 -9.15 9.29
N CYS A 134 -4.81 -10.21 10.05
CA CYS A 134 -5.90 -11.15 9.79
C CYS A 134 -7.25 -10.46 9.64
N TYR A 135 -7.52 -9.43 10.45
CA TYR A 135 -8.76 -8.65 10.39
C TYR A 135 -8.96 -7.88 9.08
N TYR A 136 -7.92 -7.74 8.27
CA TYR A 136 -7.95 -7.11 6.95
C TYR A 136 -8.06 -8.16 5.82
N TRP A 137 -7.06 -9.05 5.70
CA TRP A 137 -6.98 -9.93 4.53
C TRP A 137 -8.00 -11.08 4.54
N LEU A 138 -8.42 -11.59 5.71
CA LEU A 138 -9.36 -12.70 5.77
C LEU A 138 -10.78 -12.30 5.35
N PRO A 139 -11.34 -11.14 5.77
CA PRO A 139 -12.57 -10.61 5.19
C PRO A 139 -12.52 -10.35 3.68
N VAL A 140 -11.37 -9.88 3.18
CA VAL A 140 -11.18 -9.68 1.72
C VAL A 140 -11.30 -11.02 0.99
N LEU A 141 -10.63 -12.06 1.48
CA LEU A 141 -10.74 -13.41 0.91
C LEU A 141 -12.16 -13.96 1.01
N GLU A 142 -12.90 -13.68 2.10
CA GLU A 142 -14.29 -14.07 2.24
C GLU A 142 -15.17 -13.45 1.14
N GLN A 143 -14.99 -12.16 0.84
CA GLN A 143 -15.75 -11.49 -0.22
C GLN A 143 -15.40 -12.04 -1.60
N PHE A 144 -14.12 -12.30 -1.89
CA PHE A 144 -13.71 -12.95 -3.13
C PHE A 144 -14.25 -14.38 -3.30
N ALA A 145 -14.44 -15.10 -2.20
CA ALA A 145 -15.00 -16.45 -2.22
C ALA A 145 -16.54 -16.45 -2.42
N ASP A 146 -17.21 -15.35 -2.06
CA ASP A 146 -18.67 -15.21 -2.17
C ASP A 146 -19.11 -14.73 -3.57
N GLY A 147 -18.26 -13.98 -4.26
CA GLY A 147 -18.58 -13.43 -5.57
C GLY A 147 -17.38 -12.88 -6.31
N MET A 148 -17.61 -12.57 -7.59
CA MET A 148 -16.57 -11.98 -8.44
C MET A 148 -16.70 -10.46 -8.45
N PHE A 149 -15.56 -9.79 -8.54
CA PHE A 149 -15.47 -8.35 -8.75
C PHE A 149 -15.05 -8.05 -10.18
N TYR A 150 -15.38 -6.87 -10.69
CA TYR A 150 -14.96 -6.46 -12.05
C TYR A 150 -13.46 -6.64 -12.27
N VAL A 151 -12.63 -6.28 -11.30
CA VAL A 151 -11.17 -6.45 -11.37
C VAL A 151 -10.74 -7.91 -11.63
N SER A 152 -11.59 -8.88 -11.29
CA SER A 152 -11.30 -10.30 -11.52
C SER A 152 -11.63 -10.77 -12.93
N ASN A 153 -12.60 -10.12 -13.59
CA ASN A 153 -13.08 -10.49 -14.93
C ASN A 153 -12.47 -9.59 -16.01
N GLU A 154 -12.55 -8.29 -15.79
CA GLU A 154 -12.09 -7.26 -16.72
C GLU A 154 -11.28 -6.24 -15.93
N PRO A 155 -9.95 -6.37 -15.86
CA PRO A 155 -9.13 -5.38 -15.22
C PRO A 155 -9.27 -4.05 -15.95
N ALA A 156 -9.44 -2.94 -15.22
CA ALA A 156 -9.54 -1.61 -15.80
C ALA A 156 -8.30 -1.21 -16.60
N PHE A 157 -7.15 -1.77 -16.23
CA PHE A 157 -5.86 -1.52 -16.88
C PHE A 157 -5.09 -2.83 -17.01
N TYR A 158 -4.62 -3.12 -18.21
CA TYR A 158 -3.69 -4.22 -18.47
C TYR A 158 -2.26 -3.72 -18.29
N THR A 159 -1.46 -4.40 -17.48
CA THR A 159 -0.08 -3.98 -17.18
C THR A 159 0.78 -3.85 -18.43
N HIS A 160 0.55 -4.69 -19.46
CA HIS A 160 1.34 -4.62 -20.70
C HIS A 160 1.04 -3.36 -21.54
N GLU A 161 -0.13 -2.75 -21.39
CA GLU A 161 -0.52 -1.52 -22.10
C GLU A 161 0.08 -0.28 -21.44
N GLU A 162 0.24 -0.33 -20.11
CA GLU A 162 0.76 0.74 -19.28
C GLU A 162 2.30 0.75 -19.13
N THR A 163 2.98 -0.01 -20.00
CA THR A 163 4.45 -0.04 -20.03
C THR A 163 5.05 1.23 -20.61
N GLN A 164 6.18 1.64 -20.06
CA GLN A 164 6.88 2.84 -20.49
C GLN A 164 7.97 2.53 -21.55
N THR A 165 8.29 3.55 -22.35
CA THR A 165 9.52 3.53 -23.17
C THR A 165 10.71 3.97 -22.32
N LEU A 166 11.93 3.59 -22.71
CA LEU A 166 13.14 4.07 -22.03
C LEU A 166 13.23 5.60 -21.98
N LEU A 167 12.75 6.28 -23.02
CA LEU A 167 12.72 7.75 -23.02
C LEU A 167 11.71 8.28 -22.01
N ALA A 168 10.51 7.69 -21.92
CA ALA A 168 9.50 8.09 -20.96
C ALA A 168 9.94 7.87 -19.49
N ILE A 169 10.73 6.82 -19.24
CA ILE A 169 11.33 6.56 -17.92
C ILE A 169 12.27 7.71 -17.50
N VAL A 170 12.93 8.36 -18.46
CA VAL A 170 13.89 9.44 -18.19
C VAL A 170 13.22 10.81 -18.18
N SER A 171 12.19 11.03 -18.99
CA SER A 171 11.60 12.36 -19.23
C SER A 171 10.09 12.43 -18.99
N GLY A 172 9.45 11.29 -18.69
CA GLY A 172 8.00 11.20 -18.52
C GLY A 172 7.53 11.62 -17.12
N ARG A 173 6.22 11.69 -16.97
CA ARG A 173 5.55 12.07 -15.72
C ARG A 173 5.86 11.11 -14.55
N TYR A 174 5.98 9.82 -14.83
CA TYR A 174 6.30 8.80 -13.83
C TYR A 174 7.75 8.35 -13.94
N SER A 175 8.67 9.28 -14.13
CA SER A 175 10.07 9.01 -14.39
C SER A 175 10.95 9.07 -13.14
N VAL A 176 12.14 8.52 -13.25
CA VAL A 176 13.25 8.88 -12.37
C VAL A 176 13.79 10.22 -12.86
N ALA A 177 13.78 11.26 -12.01
CA ALA A 177 14.10 12.61 -12.45
C ALA A 177 15.49 12.72 -13.10
N PHE A 178 15.61 13.58 -14.11
CA PHE A 178 16.90 13.93 -14.74
C PHE A 178 18.02 14.22 -13.74
N ILE A 179 17.64 14.77 -12.59
CA ILE A 179 18.56 15.12 -11.51
C ILE A 179 19.18 13.88 -10.90
N GLU A 180 18.39 12.85 -10.61
CA GLU A 180 18.87 11.59 -10.04
C GLU A 180 19.78 10.86 -11.03
N ILE A 181 19.43 10.89 -12.32
CA ILE A 181 20.27 10.35 -13.39
C ILE A 181 21.57 11.13 -13.52
N GLY A 182 21.51 12.46 -13.43
CA GLY A 182 22.70 13.32 -13.43
C GLY A 182 23.63 13.05 -12.24
N ILE A 183 23.07 12.91 -11.03
CA ILE A 183 23.82 12.53 -9.83
C ILE A 183 24.43 11.14 -10.01
N LEU A 184 23.66 10.18 -10.52
CA LEU A 184 24.14 8.82 -10.79
C LEU A 184 25.31 8.83 -11.78
N ALA A 185 25.18 9.53 -12.90
CA ALA A 185 26.23 9.64 -13.91
C ALA A 185 27.51 10.28 -13.32
N LEU A 186 27.38 11.37 -12.55
CA LEU A 186 28.49 12.00 -11.85
C LEU A 186 29.16 11.03 -10.87
N MET A 187 28.38 10.31 -10.08
CA MET A 187 28.90 9.37 -9.08
C MET A 187 29.62 8.19 -9.76
N VAL A 188 29.09 7.68 -10.87
CA VAL A 188 29.74 6.64 -11.68
C VAL A 188 31.07 7.16 -12.25
N PHE A 189 31.07 8.37 -12.83
CA PHE A 189 32.30 8.99 -13.36
C PHE A 189 33.38 9.15 -12.26
N VAL A 190 33.01 9.73 -11.10
CA VAL A 190 33.93 9.91 -9.98
C VAL A 190 34.44 8.56 -9.45
N SER A 191 33.59 7.55 -9.39
CA SER A 191 33.96 6.21 -8.93
C SER A 191 34.99 5.56 -9.85
N ILE A 192 34.79 5.66 -11.18
CA ILE A 192 35.74 5.17 -12.19
C ILE A 192 37.06 5.95 -12.09
N TYR A 193 36.99 7.26 -12.08
CA TYR A 193 38.18 8.13 -12.04
C TYR A 193 39.02 7.91 -10.76
N LYS A 194 38.36 7.78 -9.59
CA LYS A 194 39.03 7.54 -8.32
C LYS A 194 39.27 6.08 -7.99
N LYS A 195 38.81 5.15 -8.83
CA LYS A 195 38.86 3.69 -8.61
C LYS A 195 38.28 3.25 -7.27
N VAL A 196 37.16 3.87 -6.84
CA VAL A 196 36.49 3.61 -5.57
C VAL A 196 35.16 2.96 -5.85
N TYR A 197 34.99 1.70 -5.44
CA TYR A 197 33.79 0.92 -5.70
C TYR A 197 33.22 0.34 -4.41
N ASN A 198 31.96 0.66 -4.14
CA ASN A 198 31.20 0.06 -3.05
C ASN A 198 30.29 -1.06 -3.58
N LYS A 199 30.58 -2.30 -3.19
CA LYS A 199 29.80 -3.48 -3.65
C LYS A 199 28.31 -3.41 -3.28
N LYS A 200 27.99 -2.83 -2.12
CA LYS A 200 26.58 -2.68 -1.69
C LYS A 200 25.88 -1.61 -2.52
N ALA A 201 26.57 -0.49 -2.79
CA ALA A 201 26.07 0.55 -3.66
C ALA A 201 25.81 0.01 -5.06
N LEU A 202 26.76 -0.71 -5.64
CA LEU A 202 26.60 -1.35 -6.95
C LEU A 202 25.41 -2.29 -6.97
N MET A 203 25.23 -3.11 -5.94
CA MET A 203 24.09 -4.02 -5.83
C MET A 203 22.74 -3.28 -5.80
N CYS A 204 22.63 -2.19 -5.05
CA CYS A 204 21.43 -1.34 -5.05
C CYS A 204 21.17 -0.74 -6.43
N LEU A 205 22.19 -0.16 -7.08
CA LEU A 205 22.05 0.46 -8.40
C LEU A 205 21.72 -0.55 -9.50
N VAL A 206 22.28 -1.75 -9.45
CA VAL A 206 21.90 -2.85 -10.36
C VAL A 206 20.45 -3.26 -10.13
N THR A 207 20.01 -3.35 -8.88
CA THR A 207 18.60 -3.65 -8.57
C THR A 207 17.67 -2.57 -9.13
N ALA A 208 18.01 -1.30 -8.95
CA ALA A 208 17.26 -0.19 -9.53
C ALA A 208 17.20 -0.27 -11.08
N ALA A 209 18.32 -0.55 -11.72
CA ALA A 209 18.39 -0.71 -13.18
C ALA A 209 17.51 -1.87 -13.68
N VAL A 210 17.49 -3.00 -12.97
CA VAL A 210 16.62 -4.14 -13.30
C VAL A 210 15.15 -3.74 -13.16
N LEU A 211 14.78 -3.03 -12.11
CA LEU A 211 13.41 -2.55 -11.91
C LEU A 211 12.98 -1.60 -13.04
N LEU A 212 13.84 -0.67 -13.46
CA LEU A 212 13.57 0.21 -14.61
C LEU A 212 13.36 -0.58 -15.92
N VAL A 213 14.14 -1.64 -16.15
CA VAL A 213 13.91 -2.53 -17.29
C VAL A 213 12.56 -3.25 -17.18
N CYS A 214 12.18 -3.64 -15.97
CA CYS A 214 10.86 -4.26 -15.73
C CYS A 214 9.68 -3.31 -16.02
N GLU A 215 9.86 -2.00 -16.00
CA GLU A 215 8.81 -1.04 -16.36
C GLU A 215 8.57 -0.96 -17.88
N THR A 216 9.46 -1.51 -18.69
CA THR A 216 9.40 -1.46 -20.15
C THR A 216 8.69 -2.68 -20.75
N LYS A 217 8.43 -2.58 -22.07
CA LYS A 217 7.91 -3.69 -22.88
C LYS A 217 8.85 -4.91 -22.99
N ILE A 218 10.11 -4.80 -22.50
CA ILE A 218 11.07 -5.91 -22.46
C ILE A 218 10.61 -6.98 -21.46
N PHE A 219 9.99 -6.56 -20.36
CA PHE A 219 9.44 -7.49 -19.38
C PHE A 219 8.12 -8.10 -19.90
N PRO A 220 7.88 -9.40 -19.75
CA PRO A 220 6.74 -10.08 -20.36
C PRO A 220 5.42 -9.87 -19.60
N TRP A 221 4.97 -8.64 -19.47
CA TRP A 221 3.75 -8.26 -18.73
C TRP A 221 2.49 -8.98 -19.22
N LYS A 222 2.39 -9.32 -20.53
CA LYS A 222 1.27 -10.12 -21.07
C LYS A 222 1.08 -11.48 -20.38
N LEU A 223 2.16 -12.06 -19.84
CA LEU A 223 2.05 -13.29 -19.05
C LEU A 223 1.52 -13.00 -17.64
N ILE A 224 1.91 -11.87 -17.09
CA ILE A 224 1.45 -11.40 -15.77
C ILE A 224 -0.04 -11.05 -15.79
N ASP A 225 -0.53 -10.45 -16.87
CA ASP A 225 -1.93 -10.09 -17.05
C ASP A 225 -2.89 -11.29 -17.02
N ARG A 226 -2.37 -12.51 -17.24
CA ARG A 226 -3.13 -13.77 -17.13
C ARG A 226 -3.19 -14.31 -15.69
N THR A 227 -2.65 -13.58 -14.73
CA THR A 227 -2.55 -13.98 -13.32
C THR A 227 -3.22 -12.92 -12.44
N PRO A 228 -3.53 -13.20 -11.18
CA PRO A 228 -4.02 -12.19 -10.24
C PRO A 228 -3.11 -10.97 -10.08
N PHE A 229 -1.86 -11.05 -10.53
CA PHE A 229 -0.92 -9.92 -10.52
C PHE A 229 -1.26 -8.84 -11.57
N VAL A 230 -2.24 -9.04 -12.44
CA VAL A 230 -2.81 -7.96 -13.27
C VAL A 230 -3.26 -6.79 -12.40
N SER A 231 -3.63 -7.04 -11.15
CA SER A 231 -3.97 -6.01 -10.16
C SER A 231 -2.82 -5.03 -9.84
N ILE A 232 -1.59 -5.30 -10.31
CA ILE A 232 -0.50 -4.32 -10.27
C ILE A 232 -0.85 -3.10 -11.12
N GLN A 233 -1.62 -3.28 -12.20
CA GLN A 233 -2.13 -2.29 -13.14
C GLN A 233 -1.02 -1.52 -13.88
N PHE A 234 -0.11 -0.91 -13.13
CA PHE A 234 0.89 0.02 -13.64
C PHE A 234 2.32 -0.45 -13.33
N PRO A 235 3.13 -0.84 -14.35
CA PRO A 235 4.54 -1.19 -14.15
C PRO A 235 5.37 -0.09 -13.49
N TRP A 236 5.06 1.18 -13.74
CA TRP A 236 5.76 2.32 -13.17
C TRP A 236 5.58 2.47 -11.63
N ARG A 237 4.69 1.68 -11.00
CA ARG A 237 4.67 1.54 -9.52
C ARG A 237 5.97 0.95 -8.96
N LEU A 238 6.78 0.31 -9.77
CA LEU A 238 8.11 -0.13 -9.36
C LEU A 238 9.05 1.03 -9.01
N ASN A 239 8.74 2.27 -9.44
CA ASN A 239 9.54 3.44 -9.12
C ASN A 239 9.64 3.73 -7.62
N MET A 240 8.64 3.39 -6.81
CA MET A 240 8.76 3.51 -5.35
C MET A 240 9.95 2.74 -4.77
N PHE A 241 10.32 1.61 -5.39
CA PHE A 241 11.48 0.79 -5.03
C PHE A 241 12.74 1.26 -5.75
N THR A 242 12.62 1.61 -7.02
CA THR A 242 13.72 2.13 -7.84
C THR A 242 14.35 3.35 -7.17
N GLU A 243 13.56 4.33 -6.79
CA GLU A 243 14.04 5.53 -6.09
C GLU A 243 14.71 5.18 -4.75
N PHE A 244 14.13 4.26 -3.99
CA PHE A 244 14.77 3.81 -2.75
C PHE A 244 16.15 3.20 -2.99
N PHE A 245 16.29 2.33 -3.99
CA PHE A 245 17.57 1.68 -4.30
C PHE A 245 18.57 2.65 -4.91
N VAL A 246 18.14 3.60 -5.73
CA VAL A 246 18.98 4.70 -6.23
C VAL A 246 19.47 5.54 -5.07
N ALA A 247 18.57 6.02 -4.21
CA ALA A 247 18.90 6.84 -3.06
C ALA A 247 19.89 6.14 -2.12
N LEU A 248 19.64 4.88 -1.78
CA LEU A 248 20.51 4.08 -0.92
C LEU A 248 21.88 3.81 -1.60
N GLY A 249 21.87 3.44 -2.88
CA GLY A 249 23.10 3.17 -3.65
C GLY A 249 24.01 4.40 -3.73
N LEU A 250 23.44 5.56 -4.09
CA LEU A 250 24.17 6.84 -4.13
C LEU A 250 24.67 7.23 -2.74
N ALA A 251 23.88 7.04 -1.70
CA ALA A 251 24.27 7.32 -0.32
C ALA A 251 25.46 6.47 0.13
N LEU A 252 25.45 5.17 -0.18
CA LEU A 252 26.55 4.27 0.17
C LEU A 252 27.83 4.59 -0.58
N GLN A 253 27.73 4.92 -1.87
CA GLN A 253 28.89 5.30 -2.69
C GLN A 253 29.46 6.65 -2.25
N SER A 254 28.60 7.63 -1.91
CA SER A 254 29.03 8.96 -1.46
C SER A 254 29.90 8.91 -0.22
N VAL A 255 29.61 8.01 0.73
CA VAL A 255 30.43 7.84 1.94
C VAL A 255 31.86 7.48 1.60
N ASP A 256 32.09 6.61 0.62
CA ASP A 256 33.45 6.18 0.27
C ASP A 256 34.18 7.26 -0.55
N ILE A 257 33.49 8.01 -1.39
CA ILE A 257 34.06 9.16 -2.09
C ILE A 257 34.44 10.27 -1.12
N ILE A 258 33.56 10.57 -0.15
CA ILE A 258 33.83 11.65 0.83
C ILE A 258 35.03 11.34 1.71
N LYS A 259 35.34 10.07 1.98
CA LYS A 259 36.57 9.67 2.72
C LYS A 259 37.85 10.04 1.99
N LEU A 260 37.81 10.24 0.67
CA LEU A 260 38.99 10.70 -0.11
C LEU A 260 39.27 12.17 0.06
N LEU A 261 38.31 12.95 0.58
CA LEU A 261 38.50 14.39 0.79
C LEU A 261 39.25 14.67 2.09
N PRO A 262 40.18 15.65 2.10
CA PRO A 262 40.78 16.12 3.33
C PRO A 262 39.72 16.54 4.36
N SER A 263 39.97 16.30 5.64
CA SER A 263 39.02 16.52 6.72
C SER A 263 38.45 17.94 6.77
N TYR A 264 39.31 18.96 6.50
CA TYR A 264 38.91 20.37 6.50
C TYR A 264 37.97 20.75 5.34
N ARG A 265 38.05 20.05 4.18
CA ARG A 265 37.15 20.29 3.03
C ARG A 265 35.89 19.46 3.10
N ARG A 266 35.92 18.37 3.82
CA ARG A 266 34.81 17.40 3.87
C ARG A 266 33.50 18.04 4.33
N ASN A 267 33.52 18.81 5.41
CA ASN A 267 32.31 19.45 5.94
C ASN A 267 31.77 20.52 4.98
N ALA A 268 32.66 21.34 4.41
CA ALA A 268 32.27 22.34 3.41
C ALA A 268 31.64 21.71 2.16
N CYS A 269 32.23 20.63 1.63
CA CYS A 269 31.67 19.89 0.49
C CYS A 269 30.32 19.23 0.83
N LEU A 270 30.15 18.69 2.05
CA LEU A 270 28.89 18.12 2.49
C LEU A 270 27.78 19.17 2.61
N CYS A 271 28.10 20.34 3.19
CA CYS A 271 27.13 21.44 3.27
C CYS A 271 26.78 21.98 1.89
N ALA A 272 27.76 22.19 1.00
CA ALA A 272 27.52 22.65 -0.36
C ALA A 272 26.67 21.64 -1.16
N ALA A 273 27.01 20.35 -1.12
CA ALA A 273 26.25 19.30 -1.78
C ALA A 273 24.83 19.20 -1.22
N GLY A 274 24.66 19.26 0.10
CA GLY A 274 23.34 19.27 0.75
C GLY A 274 22.50 20.47 0.34
N SER A 275 23.06 21.67 0.31
CA SER A 275 22.36 22.88 -0.12
C SER A 275 21.93 22.81 -1.59
N ILE A 276 22.80 22.31 -2.47
CA ILE A 276 22.49 22.11 -3.90
C ILE A 276 21.36 21.10 -4.04
N LEU A 277 21.43 19.96 -3.35
CA LEU A 277 20.38 18.94 -3.39
C LEU A 277 19.03 19.51 -2.91
N ILE A 278 19.01 20.21 -1.78
CA ILE A 278 17.79 20.84 -1.25
C ILE A 278 17.24 21.84 -2.27
N GLY A 279 18.10 22.68 -2.87
CA GLY A 279 17.66 23.65 -3.90
C GLY A 279 17.06 22.98 -5.13
N ILE A 280 17.70 21.94 -5.64
CA ILE A 280 17.23 21.18 -6.79
C ILE A 280 15.87 20.51 -6.50
N PHE A 281 15.75 19.85 -5.36
CA PHE A 281 14.49 19.19 -4.98
C PHE A 281 13.37 20.18 -4.67
N SER A 282 13.71 21.36 -4.12
CA SER A 282 12.72 22.43 -3.96
C SER A 282 12.18 22.91 -5.30
N LEU A 283 13.04 23.04 -6.31
CA LEU A 283 12.61 23.38 -7.67
C LEU A 283 11.75 22.27 -8.29
N ASN A 284 12.11 21.02 -8.11
CA ASN A 284 11.32 19.89 -8.59
C ASN A 284 9.94 19.83 -7.91
N MET A 285 9.88 20.10 -6.62
CA MET A 285 8.62 20.20 -5.87
C MET A 285 7.72 21.31 -6.41
N VAL A 286 8.26 22.51 -6.64
CA VAL A 286 7.50 23.64 -7.23
C VAL A 286 6.96 23.25 -8.61
N TRP A 287 7.79 22.63 -9.45
CA TRP A 287 7.41 22.16 -10.77
C TRP A 287 6.23 21.17 -10.73
N ASN A 288 6.29 20.18 -9.84
CA ASN A 288 5.21 19.20 -9.69
C ASN A 288 3.90 19.84 -9.19
N ILE A 289 3.96 20.83 -8.30
CA ILE A 289 2.79 21.55 -7.81
C ILE A 289 2.17 22.38 -8.95
N GLU A 290 2.97 23.06 -9.75
CA GLU A 290 2.48 23.86 -10.89
C GLU A 290 1.82 23.01 -11.97
N LEU A 291 2.41 21.83 -12.28
CA LEU A 291 1.84 20.89 -13.26
C LEU A 291 0.55 20.23 -12.77
N GLY A 292 0.43 19.98 -11.48
CA GLY A 292 -0.76 19.36 -10.89
C GLY A 292 -2.02 20.21 -10.96
N GLY A 293 -1.88 21.53 -10.98
CA GLY A 293 -2.99 22.47 -10.91
C GLY A 293 -3.79 22.37 -9.61
N TYR A 294 -4.79 23.24 -9.50
CA TYR A 294 -5.76 23.17 -8.40
C TYR A 294 -7.10 22.71 -8.95
N VAL A 295 -7.64 21.63 -8.40
CA VAL A 295 -9.02 21.22 -8.67
C VAL A 295 -9.91 21.84 -7.60
N ASN A 296 -10.69 22.86 -7.97
CA ASN A 296 -11.75 23.36 -7.11
C ASN A 296 -12.97 22.45 -7.27
N TYR A 297 -13.26 21.66 -6.25
CA TYR A 297 -14.52 20.93 -6.20
C TYR A 297 -15.68 21.92 -5.92
N PRO A 298 -16.82 21.80 -6.60
CA PRO A 298 -18.01 22.62 -6.30
C PRO A 298 -18.42 22.48 -4.83
N GLU A 299 -18.97 23.54 -4.26
CA GLU A 299 -19.63 23.45 -2.94
C GLU A 299 -20.67 22.32 -2.96
N GLY A 300 -20.68 21.47 -1.94
CA GLY A 300 -21.57 20.31 -1.87
C GLY A 300 -21.06 19.04 -2.57
N TYR A 301 -19.86 19.02 -3.16
CA TYR A 301 -19.29 17.81 -3.75
C TYR A 301 -19.18 16.66 -2.72
N ALA A 302 -18.89 16.99 -1.47
CA ALA A 302 -18.82 16.02 -0.38
C ALA A 302 -20.22 15.54 0.09
N ASP A 303 -21.28 16.28 -0.24
CA ASP A 303 -22.65 15.93 0.18
C ASP A 303 -23.33 14.94 -0.77
N ASN A 304 -22.73 14.69 -1.94
CA ASN A 304 -23.20 13.74 -2.94
C ASN A 304 -22.79 12.29 -2.64
N THR A 305 -22.64 11.96 -1.35
CA THR A 305 -22.22 10.64 -0.87
C THR A 305 -23.23 9.51 -1.13
N GLY A 306 -24.37 9.81 -1.70
CA GLY A 306 -25.41 8.84 -2.03
C GLY A 306 -25.45 8.38 -3.49
N SER A 307 -24.67 9.00 -4.39
CA SER A 307 -24.66 8.61 -5.80
C SER A 307 -23.51 7.64 -6.09
N THR A 308 -23.77 6.67 -6.95
CA THR A 308 -22.75 5.73 -7.46
C THR A 308 -21.66 6.45 -8.25
N ASP A 309 -21.90 7.67 -8.71
CA ASP A 309 -20.94 8.54 -9.40
C ASP A 309 -19.76 8.97 -8.48
N SER A 310 -19.91 8.85 -7.17
CA SER A 310 -18.84 9.14 -6.20
C SER A 310 -17.89 7.95 -5.97
N ILE A 311 -18.16 6.78 -6.55
CA ILE A 311 -17.26 5.63 -6.49
C ILE A 311 -16.18 5.84 -7.56
N GLY A 312 -14.99 6.25 -7.12
CA GLY A 312 -13.90 6.61 -8.03
C GLY A 312 -13.37 5.47 -8.90
N PHE A 313 -13.53 4.21 -8.48
CA PHE A 313 -13.10 3.03 -9.23
C PHE A 313 -14.15 1.92 -9.12
N TRP A 314 -14.76 1.58 -10.25
CA TRP A 314 -15.75 0.52 -10.38
C TRP A 314 -15.17 -0.91 -10.25
N GLU A 315 -13.86 -1.05 -10.26
CA GLU A 315 -13.13 -2.32 -10.22
C GLU A 315 -13.51 -3.24 -9.05
N TRP A 316 -13.88 -2.64 -7.93
CA TRP A 316 -14.24 -3.36 -6.70
C TRP A 316 -15.74 -3.58 -6.53
N LEU A 317 -16.53 -3.22 -7.53
CA LEU A 317 -17.96 -3.53 -7.54
C LEU A 317 -18.17 -5.01 -7.91
N PRO A 318 -19.28 -5.61 -7.48
CA PRO A 318 -19.68 -6.95 -7.94
C PRO A 318 -19.71 -7.02 -9.47
N ALA A 319 -19.12 -8.07 -10.03
CA ALA A 319 -18.99 -8.23 -11.48
C ALA A 319 -20.33 -8.53 -12.18
N GLU A 320 -21.30 -9.01 -11.41
CA GLU A 320 -22.66 -9.17 -11.90
C GLU A 320 -23.37 -7.83 -11.84
N GLY A 321 -23.66 -7.28 -12.99
CA GLY A 321 -24.41 -6.05 -13.10
C GLY A 321 -23.92 -5.17 -14.24
N ASP A 322 -24.87 -4.64 -14.98
CA ASP A 322 -24.59 -3.60 -15.96
C ASP A 322 -24.46 -2.28 -15.19
N LEU A 323 -23.21 -1.75 -15.09
CA LEU A 323 -22.94 -0.45 -14.49
C LEU A 323 -23.79 0.67 -15.11
N ALA A 324 -24.10 0.56 -16.42
CA ALA A 324 -24.89 1.54 -17.12
C ALA A 324 -26.36 1.55 -16.66
N THR A 325 -26.90 0.43 -16.18
CA THR A 325 -28.28 0.33 -15.67
C THR A 325 -28.40 0.73 -14.20
N SER A 326 -27.31 0.65 -13.43
CA SER A 326 -27.29 1.02 -12.00
C SER A 326 -26.89 2.49 -11.76
N VAL A 327 -26.18 3.09 -12.71
CA VAL A 327 -25.67 4.47 -12.65
C VAL A 327 -26.38 5.31 -13.70
N GLY A 328 -27.08 6.37 -13.31
CA GLY A 328 -27.60 7.39 -14.26
C GLY A 328 -29.07 7.25 -14.70
N SER A 329 -29.88 6.38 -14.07
CA SER A 329 -31.32 6.44 -14.27
C SER A 329 -31.96 7.59 -13.44
N GLU A 330 -33.07 8.18 -13.90
CA GLU A 330 -33.85 9.17 -13.12
C GLU A 330 -34.28 8.64 -11.74
N ASN A 331 -34.25 7.32 -11.54
CA ASN A 331 -34.62 6.61 -10.31
C ASN A 331 -33.38 6.10 -9.55
N SER A 332 -32.16 6.57 -9.88
CA SER A 332 -30.97 6.20 -9.14
C SER A 332 -31.12 6.59 -7.66
N GLY A 333 -30.82 5.68 -6.76
CA GLY A 333 -31.01 5.87 -5.32
C GLY A 333 -32.40 5.54 -4.79
N MET A 334 -33.32 5.04 -5.63
CA MET A 334 -34.64 4.53 -5.20
C MET A 334 -34.65 2.99 -5.11
N VAL A 335 -35.46 2.46 -4.23
CA VAL A 335 -35.77 1.02 -4.18
C VAL A 335 -36.71 0.69 -5.33
N LYS A 336 -36.36 -0.31 -6.13
CA LYS A 336 -37.23 -0.83 -7.19
C LYS A 336 -37.94 -2.06 -6.64
N CYS A 337 -39.27 -2.01 -6.53
CA CYS A 337 -40.13 -3.16 -6.20
C CYS A 337 -41.08 -3.41 -7.37
N GLU A 338 -40.86 -4.50 -8.13
CA GLU A 338 -41.53 -4.78 -9.41
C GLU A 338 -41.48 -3.56 -10.34
N ASP A 339 -42.62 -2.93 -10.63
CA ASP A 339 -42.71 -1.72 -11.49
C ASP A 339 -42.80 -0.41 -10.68
N THR A 340 -42.63 -0.45 -9.36
CA THR A 340 -42.80 0.70 -8.48
C THR A 340 -41.41 1.14 -7.94
N TYR A 341 -41.19 2.44 -7.91
CA TYR A 341 -39.99 3.03 -7.31
C TYR A 341 -40.33 3.72 -6.00
N ILE A 342 -39.59 3.40 -4.94
CA ILE A 342 -39.82 3.88 -3.58
C ILE A 342 -38.59 4.67 -3.12
N ARG A 343 -38.80 5.88 -2.64
CA ARG A 343 -37.74 6.70 -2.07
C ARG A 343 -37.44 6.22 -0.66
N GLY A 344 -36.17 5.85 -0.41
CA GLY A 344 -35.67 5.55 0.92
C GLY A 344 -34.74 6.67 1.44
N ARG A 345 -34.16 6.43 2.59
CA ARG A 345 -33.20 7.33 3.23
C ARG A 345 -32.02 6.56 3.81
N TYR A 346 -30.86 7.17 3.79
CA TYR A 346 -29.68 6.64 4.47
C TYR A 346 -29.71 7.02 5.95
N GLY A 347 -29.49 6.03 6.81
CA GLY A 347 -29.22 6.25 8.24
C GLY A 347 -27.76 6.69 8.46
N SER A 348 -27.50 7.36 9.59
CA SER A 348 -26.15 7.76 9.97
C SER A 348 -25.17 6.59 10.23
N ASP A 349 -25.70 5.39 10.40
CA ASP A 349 -24.96 4.13 10.56
C ASP A 349 -24.71 3.40 9.22
N GLY A 350 -25.04 4.05 8.08
CA GLY A 350 -24.94 3.47 6.76
C GLY A 350 -26.08 2.49 6.40
N SER A 351 -27.10 2.33 7.27
CA SER A 351 -28.32 1.58 6.93
C SER A 351 -29.12 2.33 5.86
N TYR A 352 -29.99 1.60 5.17
CA TYR A 352 -30.93 2.17 4.22
C TYR A 352 -32.35 1.79 4.65
N GLU A 353 -33.25 2.76 4.79
CA GLU A 353 -34.60 2.58 5.29
C GLU A 353 -35.62 3.08 4.28
N PHE A 354 -36.70 2.31 4.09
CA PHE A 354 -37.82 2.71 3.24
C PHE A 354 -39.15 2.15 3.78
N ASP A 355 -40.24 2.79 3.40
CA ASP A 355 -41.59 2.32 3.68
C ASP A 355 -42.15 1.65 2.41
N ALA A 356 -42.47 0.38 2.50
CA ALA A 356 -42.91 -0.39 1.35
C ALA A 356 -44.24 0.11 0.77
N GLY A 357 -45.10 0.77 1.56
CA GLY A 357 -46.42 1.22 1.10
C GLY A 357 -47.24 0.07 0.58
N GLU A 358 -47.75 0.19 -0.65
CA GLU A 358 -48.50 -0.89 -1.33
C GLU A 358 -47.60 -1.91 -2.03
N ALA A 359 -46.30 -1.67 -2.11
CA ALA A 359 -45.37 -2.61 -2.73
C ALA A 359 -45.19 -3.87 -1.88
N ALA A 360 -45.01 -4.98 -2.54
CA ALA A 360 -44.79 -6.30 -1.94
C ALA A 360 -43.91 -7.14 -2.86
N GLY A 361 -43.46 -8.29 -2.38
CA GLY A 361 -42.69 -9.21 -3.19
C GLY A 361 -41.20 -8.92 -3.20
N GLU A 362 -40.56 -8.94 -4.37
CA GLU A 362 -39.14 -8.73 -4.53
C GLU A 362 -38.83 -7.23 -4.68
N CYS A 363 -37.82 -6.77 -3.95
CA CYS A 363 -37.35 -5.38 -4.04
C CYS A 363 -35.83 -5.32 -4.20
N ILE A 364 -35.35 -4.44 -5.07
CA ILE A 364 -33.93 -4.16 -5.29
C ILE A 364 -33.59 -2.83 -4.62
N VAL A 365 -32.65 -2.85 -3.68
CA VAL A 365 -32.22 -1.70 -2.89
C VAL A 365 -30.99 -1.08 -3.55
N PRO A 366 -30.86 0.26 -3.63
CA PRO A 366 -29.73 0.94 -4.30
C PRO A 366 -28.44 0.87 -3.46
N LYS A 367 -28.02 -0.35 -3.15
CA LYS A 367 -26.76 -0.69 -2.48
C LYS A 367 -26.14 -1.89 -3.16
N TYR A 368 -24.86 -1.81 -3.52
CA TYR A 368 -24.12 -2.97 -4.00
C TYR A 368 -24.06 -4.06 -2.94
N TYR A 369 -24.32 -5.29 -3.35
CA TYR A 369 -24.31 -6.43 -2.45
C TYR A 369 -22.87 -6.84 -2.10
N TYR A 370 -22.63 -6.94 -0.80
CA TYR A 370 -21.48 -7.63 -0.23
C TYR A 370 -21.97 -8.58 0.85
N LYS A 371 -21.29 -9.70 1.02
CA LYS A 371 -21.64 -10.66 2.06
C LYS A 371 -21.60 -10.02 3.44
N GLY A 372 -22.70 -10.07 4.15
CA GLY A 372 -22.88 -9.44 5.46
C GLY A 372 -24.04 -8.45 5.53
N TYR A 373 -24.72 -8.16 4.41
CA TYR A 373 -25.99 -7.43 4.48
C TYR A 373 -27.08 -8.28 5.10
N GLU A 374 -27.84 -7.69 6.01
CA GLU A 374 -29.07 -8.21 6.59
C GLU A 374 -30.19 -7.18 6.42
N ALA A 375 -31.42 -7.66 6.42
CA ALA A 375 -32.59 -6.79 6.39
C ALA A 375 -33.64 -7.27 7.38
N CYS A 376 -34.40 -6.31 7.91
CA CYS A 376 -35.58 -6.58 8.73
C CYS A 376 -36.73 -5.66 8.32
N SER A 377 -37.96 -6.18 8.46
CA SER A 377 -39.17 -5.38 8.34
C SER A 377 -39.84 -5.24 9.69
N VAL A 378 -40.45 -4.09 9.90
CA VAL A 378 -41.35 -3.86 11.03
C VAL A 378 -42.76 -3.68 10.49
N SER A 379 -43.63 -4.61 10.83
CA SER A 379 -45.05 -4.56 10.43
C SER A 379 -45.82 -3.47 11.16
N LYS A 380 -47.03 -3.12 10.71
CA LYS A 380 -47.89 -2.16 11.41
C LYS A 380 -48.21 -2.58 12.85
N SER A 381 -48.17 -3.89 13.16
CA SER A 381 -48.34 -4.41 14.50
C SER A 381 -47.10 -4.27 15.42
N GLY A 382 -45.97 -3.79 14.88
CA GLY A 382 -44.70 -3.67 15.60
C GLY A 382 -43.86 -4.95 15.62
N ALA A 383 -44.33 -6.03 14.98
CA ALA A 383 -43.55 -7.26 14.86
C ALA A 383 -42.38 -7.05 13.91
N THR A 384 -41.17 -7.49 14.33
CA THR A 384 -39.95 -7.45 13.51
C THR A 384 -39.73 -8.81 12.88
N GLU A 385 -39.64 -8.85 11.57
CA GLU A 385 -39.33 -10.05 10.78
C GLU A 385 -38.02 -9.84 10.01
N TYR A 386 -37.19 -10.90 9.97
CA TYR A 386 -35.98 -10.90 9.14
C TYR A 386 -36.32 -11.24 7.70
N ILE A 387 -35.76 -10.50 6.79
CA ILE A 387 -35.96 -10.63 5.36
C ILE A 387 -34.76 -11.34 4.76
N THR A 388 -34.99 -12.25 3.82
CA THR A 388 -33.92 -12.88 3.05
C THR A 388 -33.27 -11.84 2.15
N VAL A 389 -31.94 -11.75 2.27
CA VAL A 389 -31.10 -10.83 1.49
C VAL A 389 -30.25 -11.66 0.54
N SER A 390 -30.28 -11.31 -0.73
CA SER A 390 -29.50 -11.94 -1.78
C SER A 390 -28.88 -10.87 -2.70
N LYS A 391 -28.05 -11.31 -3.64
CA LYS A 391 -27.51 -10.47 -4.69
C LYS A 391 -28.42 -10.56 -5.91
N ASP A 392 -28.83 -9.42 -6.46
CA ASP A 392 -29.52 -9.40 -7.74
C ASP A 392 -28.53 -9.73 -8.87
N ALA A 393 -28.88 -10.73 -9.68
CA ALA A 393 -28.00 -11.24 -10.73
C ALA A 393 -27.80 -10.27 -11.92
N GLN A 394 -28.71 -9.31 -12.09
CA GLN A 394 -28.66 -8.36 -13.20
C GLN A 394 -27.90 -7.08 -12.84
N THR A 395 -28.04 -6.60 -11.60
CA THR A 395 -27.52 -5.29 -11.18
C THR A 395 -26.40 -5.39 -10.15
N GLY A 396 -26.17 -6.55 -9.56
CA GLY A 396 -25.22 -6.70 -8.44
C GLY A 396 -25.65 -6.01 -7.14
N LEU A 397 -26.88 -5.48 -7.10
CA LEU A 397 -27.41 -4.77 -5.94
C LEU A 397 -28.03 -5.73 -4.92
N VAL A 398 -28.34 -5.18 -3.76
CA VAL A 398 -29.03 -5.92 -2.68
C VAL A 398 -30.46 -6.20 -3.10
N LYS A 399 -30.81 -7.48 -3.18
CA LYS A 399 -32.17 -7.96 -3.43
C LYS A 399 -32.80 -8.46 -2.14
N LEU A 400 -34.04 -8.06 -1.91
CA LEU A 400 -34.86 -8.48 -0.79
C LEU A 400 -36.05 -9.31 -1.29
N ASP A 401 -36.31 -10.43 -0.65
CA ASP A 401 -37.40 -11.31 -1.00
C ASP A 401 -38.55 -11.18 0.01
N ASN A 402 -39.78 -11.36 -0.46
CA ASN A 402 -41.01 -11.43 0.38
C ASN A 402 -41.27 -10.17 1.24
N ILE A 403 -41.08 -8.99 0.67
CA ILE A 403 -41.49 -7.74 1.32
C ILE A 403 -43.02 -7.71 1.49
N GLN A 404 -43.48 -7.36 2.69
CA GLN A 404 -44.88 -7.20 3.01
C GLN A 404 -45.36 -5.77 2.79
N LYS A 405 -46.58 -5.60 2.30
CA LYS A 405 -47.22 -4.29 2.14
C LYS A 405 -47.23 -3.53 3.47
N TYR A 406 -47.05 -2.22 3.38
CA TYR A 406 -47.07 -1.29 4.51
C TYR A 406 -46.06 -1.59 5.63
N SER A 407 -45.02 -2.36 5.33
CA SER A 407 -43.93 -2.60 6.26
C SER A 407 -42.85 -1.49 6.15
N LYS A 408 -42.21 -1.18 7.26
CA LYS A 408 -40.97 -0.39 7.25
C LYS A 408 -39.78 -1.32 7.18
N VAL A 409 -39.00 -1.17 6.13
CA VAL A 409 -37.85 -2.04 5.86
C VAL A 409 -36.55 -1.30 6.17
N ARG A 410 -35.64 -1.99 6.86
CA ARG A 410 -34.29 -1.51 7.14
C ARG A 410 -33.27 -2.52 6.65
N VAL A 411 -32.35 -2.06 5.81
CA VAL A 411 -31.22 -2.83 5.29
C VAL A 411 -29.95 -2.29 5.92
N TYR A 412 -29.14 -3.16 6.51
CA TYR A 412 -27.92 -2.78 7.21
C TYR A 412 -26.82 -3.83 7.01
N TYR A 413 -25.57 -3.39 7.15
CA TYR A 413 -24.43 -4.29 7.07
C TYR A 413 -24.08 -4.83 8.45
N LYS A 414 -24.08 -6.15 8.60
CA LYS A 414 -23.70 -6.83 9.83
C LYS A 414 -22.45 -7.64 9.59
N ASN A 415 -21.39 -7.36 10.37
CA ASN A 415 -20.14 -8.09 10.25
C ASN A 415 -20.39 -9.61 10.25
N THR A 416 -19.81 -10.31 9.28
CA THR A 416 -19.84 -11.77 9.16
C THR A 416 -19.15 -12.44 10.35
N ILE A 417 -19.32 -13.73 10.51
CA ILE A 417 -18.61 -14.53 11.53
C ILE A 417 -17.10 -14.44 11.28
N ILE A 418 -16.67 -14.52 10.01
CA ILE A 418 -15.25 -14.42 9.62
C ILE A 418 -14.69 -13.06 10.00
N GLN A 419 -15.40 -11.97 9.73
CA GLN A 419 -14.96 -10.61 10.12
C GLN A 419 -14.84 -10.45 11.63
N LYS A 420 -15.77 -10.98 12.43
CA LYS A 420 -15.71 -10.95 13.89
C LYS A 420 -14.54 -11.77 14.42
N THR A 421 -14.41 -12.99 13.92
CA THR A 421 -13.37 -13.93 14.36
C THR A 421 -11.97 -13.40 13.99
N SER A 422 -11.79 -12.88 12.78
CA SER A 422 -10.51 -12.29 12.35
C SER A 422 -10.08 -11.08 13.20
N LYS A 423 -11.04 -10.23 13.60
CA LYS A 423 -10.78 -9.12 14.53
C LYS A 423 -10.30 -9.63 15.89
N CYS A 424 -10.96 -10.67 16.43
CA CYS A 424 -10.54 -11.30 17.68
C CYS A 424 -9.13 -11.92 17.56
N ILE A 425 -8.84 -12.63 16.46
CA ILE A 425 -7.52 -13.23 16.21
C ILE A 425 -6.44 -12.15 16.19
N SER A 426 -6.65 -11.07 15.44
CA SER A 426 -5.68 -9.97 15.35
C SER A 426 -5.48 -9.27 16.69
N PHE A 427 -6.55 -9.01 17.43
CA PHE A 427 -6.46 -8.40 18.75
C PHE A 427 -5.70 -9.28 19.74
N CYS A 428 -6.05 -10.56 19.86
CA CYS A 428 -5.34 -11.52 20.73
C CYS A 428 -3.87 -11.66 20.31
N GLY A 429 -3.60 -11.71 19.01
CA GLY A 429 -2.25 -11.73 18.47
C GLY A 429 -1.42 -10.51 18.87
N ALA A 430 -2.00 -9.32 18.74
CA ALA A 430 -1.35 -8.08 19.17
C ALA A 430 -1.02 -8.08 20.66
N VAL A 431 -1.97 -8.49 21.51
CA VAL A 431 -1.76 -8.60 22.96
C VAL A 431 -0.64 -9.59 23.28
N LEU A 432 -0.63 -10.77 22.67
CA LEU A 432 0.42 -11.79 22.88
C LEU A 432 1.81 -11.30 22.46
N ILE A 433 1.91 -10.60 21.31
CA ILE A 433 3.17 -10.02 20.83
C ILE A 433 3.67 -8.94 21.81
N LEU A 434 2.79 -8.06 22.28
CA LEU A 434 3.14 -7.01 23.24
C LEU A 434 3.59 -7.62 24.60
N MET A 435 2.87 -8.62 25.09
CA MET A 435 3.24 -9.33 26.32
C MET A 435 4.61 -10.03 26.18
N HIS A 436 4.87 -10.67 25.03
CA HIS A 436 6.15 -11.28 24.77
C HIS A 436 7.29 -10.26 24.70
N ALA A 437 7.07 -9.12 24.05
CA ALA A 437 8.04 -8.03 23.99
C ALA A 437 8.34 -7.44 25.37
N ALA A 438 7.31 -7.21 26.20
CA ALA A 438 7.45 -6.77 27.58
C ALA A 438 8.22 -7.78 28.43
N TYR A 439 7.88 -9.07 28.34
CA TYR A 439 8.60 -10.14 29.04
C TYR A 439 10.10 -10.16 28.71
N ILE A 440 10.44 -10.07 27.40
CA ILE A 440 11.85 -10.02 26.98
C ILE A 440 12.56 -8.79 27.56
N SER A 441 11.90 -7.63 27.57
CA SER A 441 12.45 -6.38 28.09
C SER A 441 12.75 -6.50 29.59
N ILE A 442 11.81 -7.00 30.37
CA ILE A 442 11.97 -7.22 31.82
C ILE A 442 13.10 -8.20 32.09
N ARG A 443 13.17 -9.31 31.34
CA ARG A 443 14.23 -10.31 31.50
C ARG A 443 15.62 -9.74 31.19
N LYS A 444 15.74 -8.89 30.18
CA LYS A 444 17.01 -8.20 29.86
C LYS A 444 17.40 -7.21 30.95
N SER A 445 16.45 -6.45 31.48
CA SER A 445 16.69 -5.51 32.59
C SER A 445 17.19 -6.23 33.83
N LYS A 446 16.54 -7.31 34.26
CA LYS A 446 16.97 -8.13 35.40
C LYS A 446 18.38 -8.70 35.24
N ARG A 447 18.76 -9.13 34.01
CA ARG A 447 20.12 -9.61 33.74
C ARG A 447 21.18 -8.52 33.86
N ARG A 448 20.87 -7.30 33.40
CA ARG A 448 21.78 -6.14 33.52
C ARG A 448 22.01 -5.72 34.97
N VAL A 449 20.95 -5.70 35.78
CA VAL A 449 21.04 -5.38 37.21
C VAL A 449 21.92 -6.42 37.94
N LYS A 450 21.76 -7.72 37.64
CA LYS A 450 22.58 -8.76 38.24
C LYS A 450 24.05 -8.64 37.88
N GLN A 451 24.38 -8.29 36.63
CA GLN A 451 25.78 -8.05 36.19
C GLN A 451 26.45 -6.81 36.78
N HIS A 452 25.65 -5.81 37.21
CA HIS A 452 26.16 -4.58 37.84
C HIS A 452 26.23 -4.70 39.35
N GLY A 453 25.48 -5.61 39.97
CA GLY A 453 25.56 -5.86 41.41
C GLY A 453 26.66 -6.85 41.82
N GLU A 454 27.31 -7.55 40.85
CA GLU A 454 28.45 -8.45 41.05
C GLU A 454 29.81 -7.78 40.77
N LYS A 455 29.84 -6.48 40.48
CA LYS A 455 31.03 -5.62 40.40
C LYS A 455 31.07 -4.65 41.58
#